data_c16ede2c5bcd864c3e892f54aeb070e9
#
_entry.id   c16ede2c5bcd864c3e892f54aeb070e9
#
_cell.length_a   1.000
_cell.length_b   1.000
_cell.length_c   1.000
_cell.angle_alpha   90.00
_cell.angle_beta   90.00
_cell.angle_gamma   90.00
#
_symmetry.space_group_name_H-M   'P 1'
#
loop_
_entity.id
_entity.type
_entity.pdbx_description
1 polymer ?
#
loop_
_entity_poly.entity_id
_entity_poly.type
_entity_poly.pdbx_seq_one_letter_code
_entity_poly.pdbx_strand_id
1 'polypeptide(L)'
;MNRPSGIDWRAVGVLYARETRLALRDRTIVVNSILIPVVLYPFLLWVTFTGVTFVRGQTSDLTARIAAFGLEGGLGGHAALRKELETDPHVSFVTASSPAAGALDVRRGSLDAVLEVLPSGRAEAALQVRLTWARSKERSTAARERLTTFLDRVRERALKREGASRGMDGPAWTLFTLEERNVATGREMGRFVLGLLLPLLFVVMVSMGCFYTAIDATAGERERSTWETLMTVAAPRSSIVVAKYLYVLSFGFLAGVLNLAAMALTMKSVTAPLLARFGAGLDFTVPTAGVLVLLAGALVLAAFLAAAMMLFAVFAKTFKEGQAMLTPFYMLATLPVGFLAVPGIELTTPLALVPVVNVSLVVREAIMGVFRWPQIAIAAVSSALVIAGSLRLVVRVLSAEEVVTGAFAGGLVAFLRKLLRGRSRPVSGKRAS
;
A
#
# COMPACT_ATOMS: atom_id res chain seq x y z
N MET A 1 30.42 -10.47 42.39
CA MET A 1 30.79 -9.27 41.63
C MET A 1 29.52 -8.47 41.37
N ASN A 2 29.39 -7.31 42.05
CA ASN A 2 28.26 -6.38 41.80
C ASN A 2 28.41 -5.80 40.39
N ARG A 3 27.58 -6.28 39.45
CA ARG A 3 27.52 -5.66 38.14
C ARG A 3 26.87 -4.28 38.29
N PRO A 4 27.43 -3.22 37.70
CA PRO A 4 26.85 -1.90 37.79
C PRO A 4 25.40 -1.94 37.22
N SER A 5 24.44 -1.42 37.97
CA SER A 5 23.00 -1.44 37.66
C SER A 5 22.58 -0.38 36.62
N GLY A 6 23.53 0.34 36.02
CA GLY A 6 23.31 1.41 35.07
C GLY A 6 23.60 1.00 33.62
N ILE A 7 23.26 1.92 32.67
CA ILE A 7 23.63 1.80 31.25
C ILE A 7 25.03 2.38 31.09
N ASP A 8 25.96 1.60 30.58
CA ASP A 8 27.29 2.06 30.15
C ASP A 8 27.25 2.45 28.67
N TRP A 9 27.23 3.73 28.40
CA TRP A 9 27.14 4.26 27.03
C TRP A 9 28.37 3.98 26.17
N ARG A 10 29.56 3.78 26.79
CA ARG A 10 30.77 3.39 26.05
C ARG A 10 30.62 1.96 25.52
N ALA A 11 30.18 1.05 26.39
CA ALA A 11 29.88 -0.31 26.00
C ALA A 11 28.77 -0.38 24.93
N VAL A 12 27.71 0.44 25.06
CA VAL A 12 26.66 0.57 24.05
C VAL A 12 27.24 0.96 22.70
N GLY A 13 28.09 2.00 22.64
CA GLY A 13 28.70 2.46 21.39
C GLY A 13 29.58 1.42 20.71
N VAL A 14 30.39 0.70 21.48
CA VAL A 14 31.26 -0.37 20.95
C VAL A 14 30.43 -1.53 20.38
N LEU A 15 29.44 -2.00 21.15
CA LEU A 15 28.55 -3.08 20.73
C LEU A 15 27.72 -2.72 19.52
N TYR A 16 27.13 -1.53 19.50
CA TYR A 16 26.38 -1.00 18.35
C TYR A 16 27.24 -0.95 17.08
N ALA A 17 28.47 -0.43 17.18
CA ALA A 17 29.38 -0.33 16.04
C ALA A 17 29.77 -1.74 15.53
N ARG A 18 29.94 -2.73 16.43
CA ARG A 18 30.18 -4.12 16.06
C ARG A 18 28.99 -4.68 15.29
N GLU A 19 27.75 -4.60 15.85
CA GLU A 19 26.54 -5.11 15.20
C GLU A 19 26.33 -4.50 13.82
N THR A 20 26.44 -3.18 13.70
CA THR A 20 26.30 -2.47 12.44
C THR A 20 27.32 -2.91 11.39
N ARG A 21 28.59 -3.11 11.77
CA ARG A 21 29.63 -3.60 10.83
C ARG A 21 29.36 -5.03 10.36
N LEU A 22 28.89 -5.89 11.25
CA LEU A 22 28.53 -7.27 10.90
C LEU A 22 27.34 -7.28 9.96
N ALA A 23 26.30 -6.50 10.25
CA ALA A 23 25.10 -6.39 9.43
C ALA A 23 25.38 -5.90 8.01
N LEU A 24 26.26 -4.89 7.85
CA LEU A 24 26.64 -4.39 6.54
C LEU A 24 27.43 -5.40 5.68
N ARG A 25 27.93 -6.47 6.30
CA ARG A 25 28.58 -7.59 5.60
C ARG A 25 27.63 -8.75 5.33
N ASP A 26 26.47 -8.78 5.97
CA ASP A 26 25.46 -9.82 5.76
C ASP A 26 24.58 -9.45 4.56
N ARG A 27 24.63 -10.29 3.52
CA ARG A 27 23.87 -10.10 2.28
C ARG A 27 22.36 -10.01 2.53
N THR A 28 21.84 -10.84 3.45
CA THR A 28 20.41 -10.89 3.75
C THR A 28 19.94 -9.58 4.34
N ILE A 29 20.69 -9.02 5.29
CA ILE A 29 20.34 -7.74 5.92
C ILE A 29 20.46 -6.59 4.91
N VAL A 30 21.57 -6.51 4.17
CA VAL A 30 21.79 -5.45 3.17
C VAL A 30 20.72 -5.48 2.09
N VAL A 31 20.38 -6.64 1.56
CA VAL A 31 19.34 -6.76 0.53
C VAL A 31 17.98 -6.33 1.06
N ASN A 32 17.57 -6.84 2.22
CA ASN A 32 16.22 -6.58 2.74
C ASN A 32 16.06 -5.18 3.37
N SER A 33 17.11 -4.64 4.00
CA SER A 33 17.02 -3.35 4.71
C SER A 33 17.50 -2.15 3.89
N ILE A 34 18.28 -2.38 2.82
CA ILE A 34 18.83 -1.29 2.00
C ILE A 34 18.40 -1.41 0.54
N LEU A 35 18.66 -2.56 -0.10
CA LEU A 35 18.43 -2.70 -1.54
C LEU A 35 16.94 -2.71 -1.90
N ILE A 36 16.15 -3.53 -1.22
CA ILE A 36 14.70 -3.63 -1.49
C ILE A 36 13.99 -2.29 -1.30
N PRO A 37 14.18 -1.54 -0.19
CA PRO A 37 13.57 -0.22 -0.03
C PRO A 37 13.89 0.78 -1.14
N VAL A 38 15.08 0.70 -1.73
CA VAL A 38 15.49 1.58 -2.83
C VAL A 38 14.91 1.17 -4.18
N VAL A 39 14.90 -0.14 -4.47
CA VAL A 39 14.56 -0.67 -5.80
C VAL A 39 13.05 -0.89 -5.95
N LEU A 40 12.34 -1.15 -4.87
CA LEU A 40 10.93 -1.55 -4.92
C LEU A 40 10.04 -0.52 -5.61
N TYR A 41 10.17 0.77 -5.28
CA TYR A 41 9.36 1.83 -5.89
C TYR A 41 9.60 1.99 -7.40
N PRO A 42 10.84 2.17 -7.86
CA PRO A 42 11.13 2.21 -9.29
C PRO A 42 10.58 0.98 -10.03
N PHE A 43 10.75 -0.20 -9.43
CA PHE A 43 10.29 -1.46 -10.02
C PHE A 43 8.75 -1.55 -10.08
N LEU A 44 8.05 -1.26 -8.98
CA LEU A 44 6.57 -1.29 -8.96
C LEU A 44 5.96 -0.29 -9.93
N LEU A 45 6.51 0.93 -9.98
CA LEU A 45 6.04 1.94 -10.92
C LEU A 45 6.33 1.54 -12.36
N TRP A 46 7.50 1.00 -12.64
CA TRP A 46 7.85 0.50 -13.97
C TRP A 46 6.90 -0.63 -14.41
N VAL A 47 6.65 -1.62 -13.55
CA VAL A 47 5.72 -2.73 -13.83
C VAL A 47 4.30 -2.22 -14.05
N THR A 48 3.82 -1.35 -13.16
CA THR A 48 2.46 -0.78 -13.27
C THR A 48 2.30 0.00 -14.56
N PHE A 49 3.27 0.84 -14.88
CA PHE A 49 3.24 1.67 -16.07
C PHE A 49 3.33 0.83 -17.35
N THR A 50 4.28 -0.12 -17.40
CA THR A 50 4.43 -1.04 -18.54
C THR A 50 3.18 -1.88 -18.69
N GLY A 51 2.59 -2.38 -17.60
CA GLY A 51 1.34 -3.11 -17.61
C GLY A 51 0.17 -2.30 -18.17
N VAL A 52 0.01 -1.06 -17.70
CA VAL A 52 -1.06 -0.17 -18.20
C VAL A 52 -0.86 0.20 -19.68
N THR A 53 0.36 0.51 -20.10
CA THR A 53 0.63 0.85 -21.51
C THR A 53 0.48 -0.37 -22.41
N PHE A 54 0.89 -1.54 -21.97
CA PHE A 54 0.71 -2.79 -22.69
C PHE A 54 -0.77 -3.14 -22.88
N VAL A 55 -1.56 -3.08 -21.81
CA VAL A 55 -3.01 -3.33 -21.87
C VAL A 55 -3.70 -2.29 -22.76
N ARG A 56 -3.37 -1.00 -22.62
CA ARG A 56 -3.93 0.04 -23.51
C ARG A 56 -3.52 -0.15 -24.97
N GLY A 57 -2.26 -0.51 -25.24
CA GLY A 57 -1.81 -0.81 -26.60
C GLY A 57 -2.58 -1.96 -27.23
N GLN A 58 -2.81 -3.04 -26.46
CA GLN A 58 -3.62 -4.16 -26.95
C GLN A 58 -5.11 -3.81 -27.14
N THR A 59 -5.66 -2.89 -26.34
CA THR A 59 -7.07 -2.51 -26.43
C THR A 59 -7.34 -1.41 -27.47
N SER A 60 -6.36 -0.57 -27.80
CA SER A 60 -6.51 0.47 -28.80
C SER A 60 -6.64 -0.07 -30.23
N ASP A 61 -5.92 -1.15 -30.55
CA ASP A 61 -5.90 -1.74 -31.88
C ASP A 61 -6.92 -2.90 -32.05
N LEU A 62 -7.64 -3.24 -30.98
CA LEU A 62 -8.64 -4.30 -31.05
C LEU A 62 -9.87 -3.81 -31.83
N THR A 63 -10.10 -4.41 -32.98
CA THR A 63 -11.37 -4.30 -33.70
C THR A 63 -12.47 -4.98 -32.88
N ALA A 64 -13.49 -4.21 -32.50
CA ALA A 64 -14.65 -4.72 -31.76
C ALA A 64 -15.52 -5.56 -32.67
N ARG A 65 -15.68 -6.85 -32.40
CA ARG A 65 -16.57 -7.75 -33.14
C ARG A 65 -17.97 -7.61 -32.59
N ILE A 66 -18.86 -6.98 -33.36
CA ILE A 66 -20.21 -6.70 -32.93
C ILE A 66 -21.23 -7.38 -33.84
N ALA A 67 -22.33 -7.84 -33.27
CA ALA A 67 -23.53 -8.16 -34.02
C ALA A 67 -24.54 -7.02 -33.85
N ALA A 68 -25.09 -6.53 -34.93
CA ALA A 68 -26.05 -5.43 -34.90
C ALA A 68 -27.39 -5.89 -35.48
N PHE A 69 -28.48 -5.59 -34.79
CA PHE A 69 -29.85 -5.93 -35.16
C PHE A 69 -30.72 -4.69 -35.19
N GLY A 70 -31.72 -4.70 -36.07
CA GLY A 70 -32.68 -3.60 -36.19
C GLY A 70 -32.16 -2.35 -36.92
N LEU A 71 -31.00 -2.44 -37.56
CA LEU A 71 -30.44 -1.33 -38.36
C LEU A 71 -31.07 -1.22 -39.77
N GLU A 72 -31.95 -2.15 -40.17
CA GLU A 72 -32.58 -2.20 -41.49
C GLU A 72 -33.92 -1.45 -41.55
N GLY A 73 -34.36 -0.82 -40.46
CA GLY A 73 -35.59 -0.05 -40.39
C GLY A 73 -35.53 1.24 -41.23
N GLY A 74 -36.56 1.50 -42.02
CA GLY A 74 -36.61 2.58 -43.02
C GLY A 74 -36.74 4.02 -42.51
N LEU A 75 -36.56 4.30 -41.23
CA LEU A 75 -36.50 5.64 -40.68
C LEU A 75 -35.08 6.17 -40.81
N GLY A 76 -34.88 7.37 -41.30
CA GLY A 76 -33.57 7.94 -41.68
C GLY A 76 -32.47 7.92 -40.65
N GLY A 77 -32.81 7.70 -39.38
CA GLY A 77 -31.82 7.53 -38.28
C GLY A 77 -31.10 6.18 -38.27
N HIS A 78 -31.78 5.09 -38.73
CA HIS A 78 -31.18 3.73 -38.76
C HIS A 78 -30.09 3.65 -39.84
N ALA A 79 -30.34 4.19 -41.04
CA ALA A 79 -29.38 4.19 -42.13
C ALA A 79 -28.13 5.06 -41.82
N ALA A 80 -28.33 6.18 -41.13
CA ALA A 80 -27.23 7.03 -40.72
C ALA A 80 -26.35 6.37 -39.66
N LEU A 81 -26.96 5.72 -38.65
CA LEU A 81 -26.23 4.98 -37.60
C LEU A 81 -25.45 3.81 -38.18
N ARG A 82 -26.05 3.06 -39.11
CA ARG A 82 -25.41 1.97 -39.81
C ARG A 82 -24.18 2.42 -40.58
N LYS A 83 -24.36 3.45 -41.43
CA LYS A 83 -23.28 4.00 -42.25
C LYS A 83 -22.12 4.53 -41.42
N GLU A 84 -22.38 5.21 -40.31
CA GLU A 84 -21.34 5.69 -39.43
C GLU A 84 -20.61 4.55 -38.69
N LEU A 85 -21.32 3.49 -38.28
CA LEU A 85 -20.72 2.26 -37.67
C LEU A 85 -19.86 1.50 -38.66
N GLU A 86 -20.31 1.37 -39.95
CA GLU A 86 -19.55 0.68 -41.00
C GLU A 86 -18.28 1.45 -41.41
N THR A 87 -18.26 2.75 -41.16
CA THR A 87 -17.10 3.59 -41.47
C THR A 87 -16.03 3.60 -40.36
N ASP A 88 -16.35 3.09 -39.16
CA ASP A 88 -15.39 3.03 -38.04
C ASP A 88 -14.40 1.87 -38.24
N PRO A 89 -13.10 2.14 -38.45
CA PRO A 89 -12.10 1.11 -38.75
C PRO A 89 -11.88 0.11 -37.60
N HIS A 90 -12.39 0.44 -36.42
CA HIS A 90 -12.24 -0.38 -35.22
C HIS A 90 -13.50 -1.20 -34.87
N VAL A 91 -14.45 -1.27 -35.78
CA VAL A 91 -15.67 -2.07 -35.63
C VAL A 91 -15.72 -3.09 -36.77
N SER A 92 -15.91 -4.35 -36.44
CA SER A 92 -16.19 -5.40 -37.42
C SER A 92 -17.54 -6.05 -37.13
N PHE A 93 -18.38 -6.11 -38.18
CA PHE A 93 -19.67 -6.76 -38.06
C PHE A 93 -19.53 -8.27 -38.20
N VAL A 94 -20.14 -8.98 -37.26
CA VAL A 94 -20.25 -10.44 -37.32
C VAL A 94 -21.74 -10.78 -37.33
N THR A 95 -22.13 -11.66 -38.23
CA THR A 95 -23.51 -12.12 -38.31
C THR A 95 -23.86 -13.08 -37.18
N ALA A 96 -24.95 -12.78 -36.46
CA ALA A 96 -25.54 -13.70 -35.50
C ALA A 96 -27.01 -13.96 -35.91
N SER A 97 -27.52 -15.12 -35.61
CA SER A 97 -28.87 -15.57 -36.07
C SER A 97 -30.00 -14.83 -35.32
N SER A 98 -29.77 -14.39 -34.11
CA SER A 98 -30.72 -13.63 -33.30
C SER A 98 -30.01 -12.81 -32.19
N PRO A 99 -30.62 -11.79 -31.58
CA PRO A 99 -30.04 -11.10 -30.44
C PRO A 99 -29.73 -12.02 -29.26
N ALA A 100 -30.55 -13.02 -29.02
CA ALA A 100 -30.34 -14.03 -27.96
C ALA A 100 -29.14 -14.94 -28.26
N ALA A 101 -28.95 -15.35 -29.50
CA ALA A 101 -27.78 -16.09 -29.93
C ALA A 101 -26.52 -15.25 -29.82
N GLY A 102 -26.58 -13.99 -30.26
CA GLY A 102 -25.49 -13.03 -30.09
C GLY A 102 -25.09 -12.80 -28.63
N ALA A 103 -26.06 -12.74 -27.71
CA ALA A 103 -25.77 -12.64 -26.27
C ALA A 103 -25.03 -13.91 -25.72
N LEU A 104 -25.35 -15.08 -26.24
CA LEU A 104 -24.61 -16.33 -25.92
C LEU A 104 -23.19 -16.27 -26.48
N ASP A 105 -23.02 -15.77 -27.69
CA ASP A 105 -21.72 -15.59 -28.32
C ASP A 105 -20.85 -14.58 -27.61
N VAL A 106 -21.41 -13.49 -27.05
CA VAL A 106 -20.71 -12.59 -26.15
C VAL A 106 -20.25 -13.29 -24.87
N ARG A 107 -21.10 -14.15 -24.28
CA ARG A 107 -20.71 -14.98 -23.14
C ARG A 107 -19.59 -15.96 -23.47
N ARG A 108 -19.59 -16.55 -24.67
CA ARG A 108 -18.53 -17.45 -25.15
C ARG A 108 -17.26 -16.70 -25.54
N GLY A 109 -17.37 -15.43 -25.97
CA GLY A 109 -16.24 -14.56 -26.39
C GLY A 109 -15.96 -14.62 -27.88
N SER A 110 -16.85 -15.19 -28.67
CA SER A 110 -16.83 -15.10 -30.14
C SER A 110 -17.25 -13.72 -30.64
N LEU A 111 -18.14 -13.04 -29.88
CA LEU A 111 -18.51 -11.64 -30.04
C LEU A 111 -18.05 -10.81 -28.85
N ASP A 112 -17.82 -9.52 -29.10
CA ASP A 112 -17.43 -8.56 -28.06
C ASP A 112 -18.63 -7.77 -27.53
N ALA A 113 -19.63 -7.45 -28.39
CA ALA A 113 -20.88 -6.83 -27.98
C ALA A 113 -22.01 -7.12 -28.99
N VAL A 114 -23.27 -6.97 -28.54
CA VAL A 114 -24.45 -6.97 -29.41
C VAL A 114 -25.15 -5.61 -29.28
N LEU A 115 -25.40 -4.99 -30.42
CA LEU A 115 -26.13 -3.74 -30.55
C LEU A 115 -27.53 -4.07 -31.13
N GLU A 116 -28.57 -3.73 -30.41
CA GLU A 116 -29.95 -3.92 -30.86
C GLU A 116 -30.68 -2.58 -30.89
N VAL A 117 -31.19 -2.21 -32.06
CA VAL A 117 -32.00 -1.00 -32.24
C VAL A 117 -33.46 -1.45 -32.20
N LEU A 118 -34.16 -0.97 -31.20
CA LEU A 118 -35.56 -1.29 -30.94
C LEU A 118 -36.45 -0.10 -31.42
N PRO A 119 -37.62 -0.39 -32.03
CA PRO A 119 -38.60 0.65 -32.29
C PRO A 119 -39.11 1.19 -30.94
N SER A 120 -39.05 2.51 -30.79
CA SER A 120 -39.62 3.12 -29.57
C SER A 120 -41.13 3.12 -29.67
N GLY A 121 -41.81 2.61 -28.63
CA GLY A 121 -43.29 2.56 -28.59
C GLY A 121 -43.99 3.91 -28.38
N ARG A 122 -43.27 5.04 -28.46
CA ARG A 122 -43.80 6.39 -28.33
C ARG A 122 -43.70 7.11 -29.68
N ALA A 123 -44.79 7.74 -30.11
CA ALA A 123 -44.95 8.37 -31.45
C ALA A 123 -43.95 9.52 -31.76
N GLU A 124 -43.24 10.03 -30.76
CA GLU A 124 -42.23 11.10 -30.89
C GLU A 124 -40.82 10.64 -30.53
N ALA A 125 -40.60 9.34 -30.48
CA ALA A 125 -39.45 8.86 -29.74
C ALA A 125 -38.22 8.58 -30.61
N ALA A 126 -37.14 9.04 -30.07
CA ALA A 126 -35.78 8.59 -30.38
C ALA A 126 -35.66 7.06 -30.36
N LEU A 127 -34.79 6.52 -31.20
CA LEU A 127 -34.45 5.10 -31.25
C LEU A 127 -34.00 4.62 -29.87
N GLN A 128 -34.52 3.47 -29.43
CA GLN A 128 -34.00 2.81 -28.24
C GLN A 128 -32.88 1.87 -28.68
N VAL A 129 -31.65 2.14 -28.22
CA VAL A 129 -30.50 1.31 -28.48
C VAL A 129 -30.18 0.50 -27.25
N ARG A 130 -30.18 -0.83 -27.39
CA ARG A 130 -29.79 -1.76 -26.34
C ARG A 130 -28.42 -2.32 -26.66
N LEU A 131 -27.47 -2.17 -25.72
CA LEU A 131 -26.13 -2.71 -25.82
C LEU A 131 -25.97 -3.88 -24.84
N THR A 132 -25.74 -5.07 -25.38
CA THR A 132 -25.49 -6.29 -24.58
C THR A 132 -24.01 -6.60 -24.58
N TRP A 133 -23.43 -6.75 -23.41
CA TRP A 133 -22.01 -6.95 -23.19
C TRP A 133 -21.73 -7.81 -21.95
N ALA A 134 -20.50 -8.37 -21.82
CA ALA A 134 -20.11 -9.21 -20.70
C ALA A 134 -19.04 -8.50 -19.85
N ARG A 135 -19.41 -8.09 -18.64
CA ARG A 135 -18.50 -7.39 -17.70
C ARG A 135 -17.27 -8.23 -17.30
N SER A 136 -17.38 -9.55 -17.38
CA SER A 136 -16.30 -10.49 -17.04
C SER A 136 -15.22 -10.61 -18.11
N LYS A 137 -15.35 -9.93 -19.25
CA LYS A 137 -14.44 -10.00 -20.39
C LYS A 137 -13.91 -8.63 -20.75
N GLU A 138 -12.59 -8.46 -20.74
CA GLU A 138 -11.92 -7.18 -21.00
C GLU A 138 -12.23 -6.63 -22.40
N ARG A 139 -12.20 -7.48 -23.43
CA ARG A 139 -12.55 -7.08 -24.82
C ARG A 139 -13.97 -6.56 -24.91
N SER A 140 -14.91 -7.22 -24.24
CA SER A 140 -16.32 -6.81 -24.24
C SER A 140 -16.53 -5.50 -23.48
N THR A 141 -15.77 -5.26 -22.41
CA THR A 141 -15.79 -3.97 -21.69
C THR A 141 -15.21 -2.84 -22.54
N ALA A 142 -14.08 -3.08 -23.22
CA ALA A 142 -13.50 -2.10 -24.15
C ALA A 142 -14.42 -1.79 -25.33
N ALA A 143 -15.08 -2.82 -25.91
CA ALA A 143 -16.08 -2.65 -26.95
C ALA A 143 -17.29 -1.80 -26.48
N ARG A 144 -17.77 -2.03 -25.25
CA ARG A 144 -18.82 -1.23 -24.63
C ARG A 144 -18.43 0.25 -24.54
N GLU A 145 -17.27 0.56 -23.95
CA GLU A 145 -16.82 1.96 -23.77
C GLU A 145 -16.73 2.68 -25.14
N ARG A 146 -16.17 2.00 -26.13
CA ARG A 146 -16.04 2.54 -27.49
C ARG A 146 -17.41 2.80 -28.13
N LEU A 147 -18.32 1.79 -28.08
CA LEU A 147 -19.66 1.93 -28.64
C LEU A 147 -20.49 2.98 -27.92
N THR A 148 -20.38 3.09 -26.62
CA THR A 148 -21.07 4.16 -25.86
C THR A 148 -20.58 5.55 -26.28
N THR A 149 -19.26 5.75 -26.35
CA THR A 149 -18.68 7.02 -26.81
C THR A 149 -19.07 7.34 -28.27
N PHE A 150 -19.15 6.31 -29.12
CA PHE A 150 -19.59 6.44 -30.48
C PHE A 150 -21.07 6.85 -30.56
N LEU A 151 -21.95 6.14 -29.84
CA LEU A 151 -23.39 6.44 -29.82
C LEU A 151 -23.68 7.83 -29.25
N ASP A 152 -22.96 8.28 -28.25
CA ASP A 152 -23.09 9.65 -27.72
C ASP A 152 -22.71 10.70 -28.73
N ARG A 153 -21.61 10.48 -29.50
CA ARG A 153 -21.22 11.38 -30.59
C ARG A 153 -22.26 11.42 -31.72
N VAL A 154 -22.85 10.29 -32.09
CA VAL A 154 -23.91 10.21 -33.11
C VAL A 154 -25.15 10.92 -32.61
N ARG A 155 -25.55 10.70 -31.37
CA ARG A 155 -26.69 11.37 -30.73
C ARG A 155 -26.51 12.88 -30.73
N GLU A 156 -25.36 13.37 -30.31
CA GLU A 156 -25.08 14.82 -30.29
C GLU A 156 -25.12 15.44 -31.68
N ARG A 157 -24.56 14.78 -32.69
CA ARG A 157 -24.60 15.23 -34.08
C ARG A 157 -26.02 15.22 -34.64
N ALA A 158 -26.84 14.21 -34.35
CA ALA A 158 -28.21 14.13 -34.75
C ALA A 158 -29.07 15.26 -34.15
N LEU A 159 -28.89 15.52 -32.84
CA LEU A 159 -29.57 16.62 -32.16
C LEU A 159 -29.19 17.97 -32.73
N LYS A 160 -27.91 18.22 -33.02
CA LYS A 160 -27.46 19.46 -33.65
C LYS A 160 -28.06 19.66 -35.05
N ARG A 161 -28.15 18.60 -35.86
CA ARG A 161 -28.77 18.64 -37.20
C ARG A 161 -30.27 18.92 -37.13
N GLU A 162 -30.97 18.23 -36.24
CA GLU A 162 -32.42 18.42 -36.08
C GLU A 162 -32.75 19.80 -35.53
N GLY A 163 -31.93 20.32 -34.59
CA GLY A 163 -32.08 21.70 -34.10
C GLY A 163 -31.91 22.73 -35.20
N ALA A 164 -30.88 22.60 -36.03
CA ALA A 164 -30.65 23.49 -37.16
C ALA A 164 -31.76 23.42 -38.19
N SER A 165 -32.31 22.24 -38.48
CA SER A 165 -33.43 22.08 -39.45
C SER A 165 -34.73 22.74 -39.00
N ARG A 166 -34.91 22.92 -37.69
CA ARG A 166 -36.10 23.56 -37.09
C ARG A 166 -35.88 25.03 -36.73
N GLY A 167 -34.77 25.63 -37.18
CA GLY A 167 -34.44 27.04 -36.91
C GLY A 167 -34.15 27.35 -35.45
N MET A 168 -33.82 26.30 -34.66
CA MET A 168 -33.43 26.45 -33.27
C MET A 168 -31.91 26.30 -33.18
N ASP A 169 -31.22 27.43 -33.34
CA ASP A 169 -29.77 27.47 -33.16
C ASP A 169 -29.39 27.37 -31.65
N GLY A 170 -28.53 26.41 -31.32
CA GLY A 170 -27.88 26.37 -30.04
C GLY A 170 -28.56 25.49 -28.97
N PRO A 171 -28.36 25.82 -27.70
CA PRO A 171 -28.66 24.95 -26.54
C PRO A 171 -30.16 24.80 -26.21
N ALA A 172 -31.08 25.29 -27.05
CA ALA A 172 -32.54 25.27 -26.83
C ALA A 172 -33.12 23.83 -26.65
N TRP A 173 -32.40 22.80 -27.07
CA TRP A 173 -32.77 21.38 -26.94
C TRP A 173 -32.24 20.68 -25.71
N THR A 174 -31.32 21.31 -24.99
CA THR A 174 -30.80 20.77 -23.74
C THR A 174 -31.41 21.54 -22.58
N LEU A 175 -32.16 20.85 -21.71
CA LEU A 175 -32.69 21.42 -20.46
C LEU A 175 -31.58 22.06 -19.62
N PHE A 176 -30.39 21.51 -19.70
CA PHE A 176 -29.15 22.02 -19.08
C PHE A 176 -27.94 21.39 -19.77
N THR A 177 -26.85 22.12 -19.82
CA THR A 177 -25.51 21.57 -20.14
C THR A 177 -24.80 21.28 -18.85
N LEU A 178 -24.41 20.01 -18.62
CA LEU A 178 -23.58 19.68 -17.52
C LEU A 178 -22.11 19.95 -17.91
N GLU A 179 -21.53 20.99 -17.32
CA GLU A 179 -20.11 21.28 -17.43
C GLU A 179 -19.41 20.71 -16.21
N GLU A 180 -18.75 19.56 -16.39
CA GLU A 180 -17.90 18.98 -15.35
C GLU A 180 -16.55 19.70 -15.35
N ARG A 181 -16.32 20.50 -14.32
CA ARG A 181 -15.05 21.19 -14.13
C ARG A 181 -14.29 20.59 -12.97
N ASN A 182 -13.24 19.83 -13.28
CA ASN A 182 -12.32 19.39 -12.26
C ASN A 182 -11.48 20.60 -11.77
N VAL A 183 -11.71 21.02 -10.52
CA VAL A 183 -11.00 22.13 -9.90
C VAL A 183 -9.76 21.67 -9.11
N ALA A 184 -9.54 20.35 -8.98
CA ALA A 184 -8.35 19.82 -8.32
C ALA A 184 -7.10 20.18 -9.13
N THR A 185 -6.14 20.79 -8.46
CA THR A 185 -4.83 21.07 -9.04
C THR A 185 -4.03 19.79 -9.24
N GLY A 186 -3.09 19.78 -10.19
CA GLY A 186 -2.19 18.65 -10.40
C GLY A 186 -1.41 18.27 -9.12
N ARG A 187 -1.15 19.25 -8.25
CA ARG A 187 -0.52 19.06 -6.94
C ARG A 187 -1.42 18.33 -5.95
N GLU A 188 -2.68 18.70 -5.86
CA GLU A 188 -3.66 18.02 -4.99
C GLU A 188 -3.88 16.58 -5.43
N MET A 189 -3.99 16.35 -6.72
CA MET A 189 -4.13 15.00 -7.27
C MET A 189 -2.87 14.17 -7.04
N GLY A 190 -1.67 14.74 -7.22
CA GLY A 190 -0.41 14.07 -6.93
C GLY A 190 -0.30 13.67 -5.44
N ARG A 191 -0.63 14.58 -4.53
CA ARG A 191 -0.65 14.29 -3.08
C ARG A 191 -1.68 13.24 -2.69
N PHE A 192 -2.85 13.25 -3.33
CA PHE A 192 -3.86 12.22 -3.12
C PHE A 192 -3.34 10.82 -3.48
N VAL A 193 -2.72 10.67 -4.67
CA VAL A 193 -2.14 9.40 -5.11
C VAL A 193 -1.00 8.95 -4.16
N LEU A 194 -0.12 9.86 -3.76
CA LEU A 194 0.92 9.58 -2.78
C LEU A 194 0.34 9.16 -1.42
N GLY A 195 -0.66 9.89 -0.93
CA GLY A 195 -1.33 9.60 0.34
C GLY A 195 -2.05 8.25 0.38
N LEU A 196 -2.38 7.69 -0.79
CA LEU A 196 -2.99 6.37 -0.90
C LEU A 196 -1.96 5.23 -0.76
N LEU A 197 -0.85 5.32 -1.47
CA LEU A 197 0.12 4.22 -1.60
C LEU A 197 1.27 4.31 -0.60
N LEU A 198 1.75 5.54 -0.31
CA LEU A 198 2.94 5.73 0.48
C LEU A 198 2.83 5.17 1.90
N PRO A 199 1.75 5.39 2.68
CA PRO A 199 1.70 4.92 4.06
C PRO A 199 1.86 3.41 4.19
N LEU A 200 1.25 2.64 3.28
CA LEU A 200 1.38 1.18 3.28
C LEU A 200 2.82 0.73 2.99
N LEU A 201 3.38 1.23 1.89
CA LEU A 201 4.74 0.85 1.49
C LEU A 201 5.78 1.33 2.51
N PHE A 202 5.57 2.49 3.10
CA PHE A 202 6.41 3.03 4.16
C PHE A 202 6.45 2.10 5.39
N VAL A 203 5.28 1.66 5.88
CA VAL A 203 5.21 0.73 7.02
C VAL A 203 5.85 -0.61 6.66
N VAL A 204 5.59 -1.14 5.47
CA VAL A 204 6.20 -2.38 4.99
C VAL A 204 7.73 -2.28 4.99
N MET A 205 8.30 -1.20 4.45
CA MET A 205 9.76 -1.04 4.34
C MET A 205 10.43 -0.84 5.69
N VAL A 206 9.88 0.00 6.57
CA VAL A 206 10.39 0.16 7.95
C VAL A 206 10.31 -1.17 8.70
N SER A 207 9.20 -1.89 8.55
CA SER A 207 9.03 -3.22 9.17
C SER A 207 10.05 -4.23 8.67
N MET A 208 10.33 -4.27 7.36
CA MET A 208 11.35 -5.16 6.78
C MET A 208 12.74 -4.84 7.32
N GLY A 209 13.08 -3.55 7.43
CA GLY A 209 14.33 -3.11 8.03
C GLY A 209 14.51 -3.59 9.48
N CYS A 210 13.44 -3.55 10.27
CA CYS A 210 13.45 -4.05 11.65
C CYS A 210 13.38 -5.59 11.73
N PHE A 211 12.66 -6.25 10.84
CA PHE A 211 12.35 -7.68 10.88
C PHE A 211 13.62 -8.54 10.84
N TYR A 212 14.42 -8.38 9.80
CA TYR A 212 15.63 -9.17 9.61
C TYR A 212 16.70 -8.84 10.65
N THR A 213 16.86 -7.58 10.99
CA THR A 213 17.83 -7.13 12.00
C THR A 213 17.44 -7.56 13.42
N ALA A 214 16.14 -7.59 13.76
CA ALA A 214 15.68 -8.08 15.06
C ALA A 214 15.95 -9.58 15.23
N ILE A 215 15.73 -10.38 14.16
CA ILE A 215 16.04 -11.82 14.19
C ILE A 215 17.53 -12.04 14.31
N ASP A 216 18.35 -11.35 13.52
CA ASP A 216 19.82 -11.49 13.56
C ASP A 216 20.37 -11.11 14.93
N ALA A 217 19.92 -9.99 15.51
CA ALA A 217 20.34 -9.51 16.83
C ALA A 217 19.95 -10.44 17.99
N THR A 218 19.04 -11.39 17.80
CA THR A 218 18.50 -12.26 18.87
C THR A 218 18.69 -13.74 18.54
N ALA A 219 17.82 -14.29 17.68
CA ALA A 219 17.85 -15.69 17.29
C ALA A 219 19.12 -16.05 16.49
N GLY A 220 19.60 -15.14 15.64
CA GLY A 220 20.82 -15.37 14.85
C GLY A 220 22.08 -15.54 15.70
N GLU A 221 22.22 -14.79 16.78
CA GLU A 221 23.35 -14.99 17.71
C GLU A 221 23.27 -16.31 18.51
N ARG A 222 22.04 -16.75 18.81
CA ARG A 222 21.85 -18.08 19.47
C ARG A 222 22.20 -19.20 18.51
N GLU A 223 21.77 -19.12 17.27
CA GLU A 223 22.08 -20.13 16.25
C GLU A 223 23.58 -20.24 15.98
N ARG A 224 24.32 -19.11 16.04
CA ARG A 224 25.78 -19.05 15.88
C ARG A 224 26.54 -19.38 17.20
N SER A 225 25.83 -19.68 18.31
CA SER A 225 26.42 -19.91 19.64
C SER A 225 27.26 -18.73 20.19
N THR A 226 27.08 -17.53 19.65
CA THR A 226 27.79 -16.32 20.08
C THR A 226 27.09 -15.61 21.25
N TRP A 227 25.87 -15.97 21.54
CA TRP A 227 25.08 -15.41 22.63
C TRP A 227 25.72 -15.64 24.01
N GLU A 228 26.20 -16.82 24.26
CA GLU A 228 26.87 -17.17 25.54
C GLU A 228 28.14 -16.35 25.74
N THR A 229 28.97 -16.24 24.69
CA THR A 229 30.16 -15.40 24.67
C THR A 229 29.83 -13.93 24.96
N LEU A 230 28.75 -13.41 24.36
CA LEU A 230 28.31 -12.04 24.60
C LEU A 230 27.89 -11.82 26.06
N MET A 231 27.29 -12.82 26.69
CA MET A 231 26.89 -12.75 28.11
C MET A 231 28.06 -12.80 29.09
N THR A 232 29.25 -13.24 28.68
CA THR A 232 30.48 -13.25 29.50
C THR A 232 31.21 -11.91 29.47
N VAL A 233 30.91 -11.03 28.53
CA VAL A 233 31.52 -9.69 28.42
C VAL A 233 31.24 -8.86 29.69
N ALA A 234 32.24 -8.10 30.13
CA ALA A 234 32.17 -7.23 31.31
C ALA A 234 31.33 -5.96 31.07
N ALA A 235 30.14 -6.10 30.46
CA ALA A 235 29.19 -5.01 30.23
C ALA A 235 27.85 -5.30 30.95
N PRO A 236 27.16 -4.28 31.43
CA PRO A 236 25.81 -4.44 31.98
C PRO A 236 24.88 -5.04 30.91
N ARG A 237 24.02 -6.00 31.30
CA ARG A 237 23.04 -6.60 30.36
C ARG A 237 22.12 -5.57 29.71
N SER A 238 21.77 -4.52 30.45
CA SER A 238 21.01 -3.37 29.93
C SER A 238 21.71 -2.68 28.76
N SER A 239 23.03 -2.52 28.83
CA SER A 239 23.84 -1.90 27.75
C SER A 239 23.85 -2.77 26.50
N ILE A 240 23.91 -4.09 26.63
CA ILE A 240 23.83 -5.03 25.50
C ILE A 240 22.48 -4.91 24.82
N VAL A 241 21.39 -4.89 25.61
CA VAL A 241 20.02 -4.78 25.06
C VAL A 241 19.82 -3.45 24.35
N VAL A 242 20.29 -2.34 24.95
CA VAL A 242 20.18 -1.02 24.34
C VAL A 242 20.99 -0.93 23.05
N ALA A 243 22.19 -1.50 22.99
CA ALA A 243 23.00 -1.52 21.77
C ALA A 243 22.29 -2.26 20.63
N LYS A 244 21.71 -3.43 20.92
CA LYS A 244 20.94 -4.22 19.95
C LYS A 244 19.66 -3.51 19.50
N TYR A 245 18.95 -2.88 20.42
CA TYR A 245 17.77 -2.07 20.10
C TYR A 245 18.13 -0.91 19.17
N LEU A 246 19.19 -0.16 19.47
CA LEU A 246 19.65 0.93 18.60
C LEU A 246 20.08 0.43 17.23
N TYR A 247 20.70 -0.74 17.16
CA TYR A 247 21.04 -1.38 15.89
C TYR A 247 19.78 -1.67 15.05
N VAL A 248 18.78 -2.34 15.60
CA VAL A 248 17.53 -2.67 14.89
C VAL A 248 16.78 -1.40 14.50
N LEU A 249 16.69 -0.44 15.41
CA LEU A 249 16.08 0.87 15.16
C LEU A 249 16.75 1.59 14.00
N SER A 250 18.09 1.61 13.97
CA SER A 250 18.84 2.31 12.93
C SER A 250 18.60 1.74 11.54
N PHE A 251 18.54 0.42 11.40
CA PHE A 251 18.26 -0.21 10.12
C PHE A 251 16.79 -0.06 9.68
N GLY A 252 15.84 -0.12 10.62
CA GLY A 252 14.45 0.20 10.33
C GLY A 252 14.25 1.64 9.90
N PHE A 253 14.87 2.59 10.61
CA PHE A 253 14.86 4.01 10.25
C PHE A 253 15.52 4.26 8.90
N LEU A 254 16.71 3.67 8.66
CA LEU A 254 17.42 3.76 7.37
C LEU A 254 16.56 3.24 6.23
N ALA A 255 15.91 2.09 6.39
CA ALA A 255 15.00 1.54 5.39
C ALA A 255 13.84 2.50 5.08
N GLY A 256 13.26 3.13 6.10
CA GLY A 256 12.23 4.17 5.93
C GLY A 256 12.74 5.40 5.18
N VAL A 257 13.89 5.92 5.53
CA VAL A 257 14.51 7.08 4.87
C VAL A 257 14.85 6.77 3.42
N LEU A 258 15.47 5.62 3.15
CA LEU A 258 15.80 5.18 1.79
C LEU A 258 14.54 4.99 0.94
N ASN A 259 13.48 4.46 1.53
CA ASN A 259 12.17 4.31 0.87
C ASN A 259 11.58 5.68 0.49
N LEU A 260 11.58 6.65 1.40
CA LEU A 260 11.12 8.01 1.11
C LEU A 260 11.96 8.69 0.04
N ALA A 261 13.28 8.55 0.10
CA ALA A 261 14.19 9.10 -0.90
C ALA A 261 14.02 8.46 -2.28
N ALA A 262 13.92 7.13 -2.34
CA ALA A 262 13.68 6.40 -3.58
C ALA A 262 12.34 6.80 -4.21
N MET A 263 11.30 6.94 -3.40
CA MET A 263 10.00 7.41 -3.87
C MET A 263 10.08 8.83 -4.43
N ALA A 264 10.66 9.77 -3.69
CA ALA A 264 10.78 11.17 -4.13
C ALA A 264 11.56 11.27 -5.45
N LEU A 265 12.64 10.51 -5.59
CA LEU A 265 13.45 10.47 -6.81
C LEU A 265 12.64 9.87 -7.97
N THR A 266 11.97 8.75 -7.75
CA THR A 266 11.18 8.06 -8.79
C THR A 266 10.00 8.89 -9.25
N MET A 267 9.28 9.54 -8.33
CA MET A 267 8.16 10.43 -8.67
C MET A 267 8.62 11.59 -9.55
N LYS A 268 9.75 12.22 -9.22
CA LYS A 268 10.28 13.35 -9.97
C LYS A 268 10.84 12.95 -11.33
N SER A 269 11.62 11.87 -11.40
CA SER A 269 12.39 11.51 -12.60
C SER A 269 11.65 10.60 -13.58
N VAL A 270 10.69 9.81 -13.10
CA VAL A 270 9.96 8.81 -13.91
C VAL A 270 8.49 9.16 -14.03
N THR A 271 7.79 9.32 -12.92
CA THR A 271 6.33 9.39 -12.92
C THR A 271 5.81 10.72 -13.44
N ALA A 272 6.39 11.85 -13.04
CA ALA A 272 5.94 13.17 -13.47
C ALA A 272 6.12 13.38 -14.99
N PRO A 273 7.27 13.07 -15.63
CA PRO A 273 7.42 13.18 -17.08
C PRO A 273 6.51 12.24 -17.87
N LEU A 274 6.26 11.04 -17.34
CA LEU A 274 5.37 10.08 -17.96
C LEU A 274 3.91 10.55 -17.97
N LEU A 275 3.41 10.98 -16.84
CA LEU A 275 2.02 11.48 -16.71
C LEU A 275 1.80 12.76 -17.51
N ALA A 276 2.82 13.61 -17.63
CA ALA A 276 2.75 14.80 -18.49
C ALA A 276 2.50 14.45 -19.97
N ARG A 277 3.04 13.34 -20.47
CA ARG A 277 2.77 12.84 -21.84
C ARG A 277 1.32 12.41 -22.06
N PHE A 278 0.60 12.08 -20.98
CA PHE A 278 -0.82 11.72 -21.03
C PHE A 278 -1.76 12.88 -20.66
N GLY A 279 -1.25 14.12 -20.63
CA GLY A 279 -2.04 15.30 -20.31
C GLY A 279 -2.36 15.48 -18.83
N ALA A 280 -1.85 14.61 -17.95
CA ALA A 280 -2.03 14.72 -16.52
C ALA A 280 -0.82 15.46 -15.91
N GLY A 281 -0.94 16.78 -15.76
CA GLY A 281 0.06 17.62 -15.09
C GLY A 281 0.06 17.40 -13.57
N LEU A 282 0.46 16.22 -13.10
CA LEU A 282 0.55 15.90 -11.67
C LEU A 282 1.85 16.45 -11.07
N ASP A 283 1.73 17.17 -9.96
CA ASP A 283 2.85 17.67 -9.16
C ASP A 283 2.91 16.92 -7.82
N PHE A 284 4.00 16.18 -7.61
CA PHE A 284 4.22 15.34 -6.43
C PHE A 284 5.02 16.04 -5.33
N THR A 285 4.98 17.36 -5.26
CA THR A 285 5.71 18.10 -4.22
C THR A 285 5.06 17.93 -2.86
N VAL A 286 5.85 17.45 -1.90
CA VAL A 286 5.48 17.35 -0.49
C VAL A 286 5.92 18.64 0.22
N PRO A 287 5.09 19.22 1.11
CA PRO A 287 5.50 20.39 1.91
C PRO A 287 6.74 20.07 2.75
N THR A 288 7.61 21.04 2.96
CA THR A 288 8.82 20.86 3.81
C THR A 288 8.48 20.41 5.22
N ALA A 289 7.42 20.97 5.82
CA ALA A 289 6.89 20.50 7.09
C ALA A 289 6.45 19.02 7.04
N GLY A 290 5.86 18.58 5.90
CA GLY A 290 5.51 17.20 5.69
C GLY A 290 6.73 16.27 5.69
N VAL A 291 7.84 16.68 5.07
CA VAL A 291 9.09 15.89 5.07
C VAL A 291 9.62 15.67 6.49
N LEU A 292 9.59 16.71 7.34
CA LEU A 292 9.99 16.58 8.74
C LEU A 292 9.09 15.61 9.51
N VAL A 293 7.78 15.68 9.29
CA VAL A 293 6.81 14.76 9.90
C VAL A 293 7.02 13.32 9.40
N LEU A 294 7.34 13.14 8.12
CA LEU A 294 7.67 11.84 7.55
C LEU A 294 8.92 11.23 8.20
N LEU A 295 9.99 12.01 8.38
CA LEU A 295 11.20 11.54 9.03
C LEU A 295 10.98 11.22 10.52
N ALA A 296 10.24 12.08 11.23
CA ALA A 296 9.84 11.81 12.61
C ALA A 296 8.96 10.55 12.71
N GLY A 297 8.02 10.39 11.80
CA GLY A 297 7.19 9.19 11.69
C GLY A 297 8.01 7.93 11.43
N ALA A 298 9.04 8.00 10.55
CA ALA A 298 9.97 6.90 10.32
C ALA A 298 10.69 6.48 11.60
N LEU A 299 11.16 7.46 12.37
CA LEU A 299 11.88 7.21 13.63
C LEU A 299 10.95 6.58 14.68
N VAL A 300 9.75 7.13 14.86
CA VAL A 300 8.76 6.61 15.82
C VAL A 300 8.31 5.20 15.45
N LEU A 301 8.04 4.97 14.17
CA LEU A 301 7.64 3.65 13.68
C LEU A 301 8.76 2.62 13.84
N ALA A 302 9.99 2.97 13.44
CA ALA A 302 11.15 2.10 13.61
C ALA A 302 11.41 1.79 15.10
N ALA A 303 11.28 2.79 15.98
CA ALA A 303 11.45 2.62 17.42
C ALA A 303 10.42 1.64 18.01
N PHE A 304 9.16 1.77 17.61
CA PHE A 304 8.10 0.84 18.03
C PHE A 304 8.34 -0.57 17.51
N LEU A 305 8.57 -0.70 16.18
CA LEU A 305 8.75 -2.00 15.55
C LEU A 305 10.01 -2.71 16.04
N ALA A 306 11.13 -1.98 16.23
CA ALA A 306 12.35 -2.54 16.79
C ALA A 306 12.10 -3.15 18.18
N ALA A 307 11.45 -2.43 19.08
CA ALA A 307 11.15 -2.92 20.41
C ALA A 307 10.19 -4.13 20.39
N ALA A 308 9.11 -4.03 19.61
CA ALA A 308 8.14 -5.11 19.53
C ALA A 308 8.71 -6.37 18.86
N MET A 309 9.41 -6.24 17.73
CA MET A 309 9.99 -7.38 17.01
C MET A 309 11.09 -8.06 17.82
N MET A 310 11.96 -7.31 18.49
CA MET A 310 12.95 -7.89 19.41
C MET A 310 12.30 -8.68 20.55
N LEU A 311 11.16 -8.19 21.09
CA LEU A 311 10.44 -8.88 22.14
C LEU A 311 9.95 -10.26 21.72
N PHE A 312 9.49 -10.41 20.47
CA PHE A 312 9.08 -11.72 19.94
C PHE A 312 10.29 -12.56 19.53
N ALA A 313 11.26 -11.98 18.84
CA ALA A 313 12.42 -12.70 18.31
C ALA A 313 13.32 -13.29 19.39
N VAL A 314 13.32 -12.73 20.61
CA VAL A 314 14.13 -13.22 21.73
C VAL A 314 13.79 -14.64 22.17
N PHE A 315 12.58 -15.12 21.89
CA PHE A 315 12.17 -16.49 22.23
C PHE A 315 12.55 -17.52 21.18
N ALA A 316 12.96 -17.11 19.99
CA ALA A 316 13.37 -17.98 18.91
C ALA A 316 14.80 -18.53 19.15
N LYS A 317 15.03 -19.77 18.75
CA LYS A 317 16.34 -20.44 18.84
C LYS A 317 17.12 -20.39 17.54
N THR A 318 16.41 -20.34 16.40
CA THR A 318 17.00 -20.31 15.06
C THR A 318 16.41 -19.13 14.25
N PHE A 319 17.10 -18.76 13.19
CA PHE A 319 16.66 -17.71 12.29
C PHE A 319 15.28 -18.02 11.67
N LYS A 320 15.05 -19.28 11.26
CA LYS A 320 13.77 -19.75 10.71
C LYS A 320 12.63 -19.66 11.73
N GLU A 321 12.91 -20.04 12.98
CA GLU A 321 11.93 -19.91 14.06
C GLU A 321 11.61 -18.44 14.34
N GLY A 322 12.61 -17.56 14.32
CA GLY A 322 12.45 -16.12 14.42
C GLY A 322 11.52 -15.55 13.33
N GLN A 323 11.73 -15.96 12.09
CA GLN A 323 10.84 -15.57 10.98
C GLN A 323 9.40 -16.05 11.21
N ALA A 324 9.22 -17.32 11.60
CA ALA A 324 7.88 -17.86 11.86
C ALA A 324 7.15 -17.13 13.00
N MET A 325 7.89 -16.73 14.06
CA MET A 325 7.31 -16.00 15.19
C MET A 325 7.02 -14.53 14.87
N LEU A 326 7.83 -13.88 14.04
CA LEU A 326 7.66 -12.49 13.69
C LEU A 326 6.63 -12.27 12.56
N THR A 327 6.42 -13.24 11.69
CA THR A 327 5.51 -13.11 10.54
C THR A 327 4.08 -12.74 10.95
N PRO A 328 3.43 -13.37 11.96
CA PRO A 328 2.09 -12.95 12.40
C PRO A 328 2.07 -11.52 12.94
N PHE A 329 3.11 -11.11 13.68
CA PHE A 329 3.23 -9.73 14.17
C PHE A 329 3.38 -8.73 13.01
N TYR A 330 4.23 -9.06 12.03
CA TYR A 330 4.41 -8.25 10.83
C TYR A 330 3.10 -8.08 10.06
N MET A 331 2.34 -9.16 9.87
CA MET A 331 1.03 -9.11 9.24
C MET A 331 0.04 -8.25 10.03
N LEU A 332 0.00 -8.42 11.35
CA LEU A 332 -0.87 -7.63 12.23
C LEU A 332 -0.53 -6.13 12.19
N ALA A 333 0.74 -5.79 12.02
CA ALA A 333 1.18 -4.41 11.90
C ALA A 333 0.86 -3.80 10.52
N THR A 334 0.95 -4.57 9.44
CA THR A 334 0.82 -4.07 8.06
C THR A 334 -0.60 -4.12 7.50
N LEU A 335 -1.38 -5.17 7.81
CA LEU A 335 -2.74 -5.34 7.28
C LEU A 335 -3.69 -4.15 7.59
N PRO A 336 -3.75 -3.61 8.82
CA PRO A 336 -4.64 -2.48 9.10
C PRO A 336 -4.32 -1.24 8.26
N VAL A 337 -3.04 -1.04 7.92
CA VAL A 337 -2.61 0.09 7.10
C VAL A 337 -3.14 0.00 5.66
N GLY A 338 -3.29 -1.21 5.12
CA GLY A 338 -3.91 -1.44 3.81
C GLY A 338 -5.35 -0.93 3.75
N PHE A 339 -6.11 -1.06 4.83
CA PHE A 339 -7.48 -0.55 4.91
C PHE A 339 -7.56 0.97 5.00
N LEU A 340 -6.48 1.66 5.40
CA LEU A 340 -6.44 3.12 5.45
C LEU A 340 -6.44 3.76 4.05
N ALA A 341 -6.25 2.99 2.99
CA ALA A 341 -6.42 3.44 1.62
C ALA A 341 -7.87 3.80 1.27
N VAL A 342 -8.86 3.36 2.08
CA VAL A 342 -10.28 3.70 1.88
C VAL A 342 -10.48 5.19 2.08
N PRO A 343 -11.17 5.88 1.14
CA PRO A 343 -11.50 7.31 1.28
C PRO A 343 -12.37 7.57 2.52
N GLY A 344 -12.15 8.72 3.17
CA GLY A 344 -12.93 9.15 4.33
C GLY A 344 -12.39 8.71 5.69
N ILE A 345 -11.33 7.89 5.75
CA ILE A 345 -10.65 7.60 7.02
C ILE A 345 -9.69 8.74 7.33
N GLU A 346 -9.90 9.42 8.44
CA GLU A 346 -9.08 10.54 8.91
C GLU A 346 -8.46 10.21 10.27
N LEU A 347 -7.42 10.96 10.67
CA LEU A 347 -6.79 10.82 11.97
C LEU A 347 -7.72 11.31 13.07
N THR A 348 -8.48 10.40 13.63
CA THR A 348 -9.35 10.64 14.80
C THR A 348 -8.63 10.30 16.09
N THR A 349 -9.12 10.81 17.22
CA THR A 349 -8.51 10.54 18.54
C THR A 349 -8.39 9.04 18.87
N PRO A 350 -9.38 8.17 18.61
CA PRO A 350 -9.22 6.73 18.83
C PRO A 350 -8.13 6.10 17.95
N LEU A 351 -8.02 6.49 16.70
CA LEU A 351 -7.01 5.97 15.77
C LEU A 351 -5.61 6.48 16.12
N ALA A 352 -5.50 7.68 16.72
CA ALA A 352 -4.24 8.21 17.21
C ALA A 352 -3.64 7.41 18.38
N LEU A 353 -4.42 6.59 19.07
CA LEU A 353 -3.95 5.73 20.17
C LEU A 353 -3.40 4.38 19.67
N VAL A 354 -3.74 3.95 18.44
CA VAL A 354 -3.35 2.64 17.91
C VAL A 354 -1.98 2.75 17.25
N PRO A 355 -0.93 2.08 17.78
CA PRO A 355 0.41 2.09 17.19
C PRO A 355 0.37 1.59 15.73
N VAL A 356 1.32 2.06 14.92
CA VAL A 356 1.41 1.82 13.46
C VAL A 356 0.32 2.56 12.68
N VAL A 357 -0.97 2.38 13.03
CA VAL A 357 -2.10 3.06 12.39
C VAL A 357 -1.99 4.58 12.55
N ASN A 358 -1.65 5.04 13.78
CA ASN A 358 -1.47 6.46 14.07
C ASN A 358 -0.35 7.08 13.23
N VAL A 359 0.83 6.43 13.17
CA VAL A 359 1.95 6.93 12.35
C VAL A 359 1.58 6.94 10.88
N SER A 360 0.90 5.89 10.39
CA SER A 360 0.47 5.78 9.00
C SER A 360 -0.49 6.90 8.58
N LEU A 361 -1.46 7.23 9.46
CA LEU A 361 -2.39 8.34 9.23
C LEU A 361 -1.71 9.70 9.33
N VAL A 362 -0.80 9.90 10.29
CA VAL A 362 0.02 11.12 10.39
C VAL A 362 0.84 11.31 9.12
N VAL A 363 1.48 10.26 8.61
CA VAL A 363 2.24 10.27 7.35
C VAL A 363 1.34 10.64 6.18
N ARG A 364 0.15 10.02 6.07
CA ARG A 364 -0.82 10.31 5.01
C ARG A 364 -1.28 11.77 5.02
N GLU A 365 -1.69 12.27 6.17
CA GLU A 365 -2.17 13.64 6.32
C GLU A 365 -1.05 14.66 6.07
N ALA A 366 0.18 14.38 6.51
CA ALA A 366 1.33 15.23 6.26
C ALA A 366 1.65 15.36 4.75
N ILE A 367 1.49 14.29 3.97
CA ILE A 367 1.65 14.32 2.51
C ILE A 367 0.57 15.21 1.88
N MET A 368 -0.67 15.09 2.35
CA MET A 368 -1.78 15.91 1.88
C MET A 368 -1.64 17.38 2.31
N GLY A 369 -0.72 17.70 3.23
CA GLY A 369 -0.52 19.03 3.79
C GLY A 369 -1.51 19.38 4.88
N VAL A 370 -2.19 18.39 5.46
CA VAL A 370 -3.12 18.53 6.58
C VAL A 370 -2.37 18.22 7.88
N PHE A 371 -2.35 19.16 8.82
CA PHE A 371 -1.65 19.00 10.11
C PHE A 371 -2.64 19.16 11.26
N ARG A 372 -3.08 18.05 11.83
CA ARG A 372 -3.95 18.03 13.02
C ARG A 372 -3.10 17.91 14.27
N TRP A 373 -2.48 19.01 14.69
CA TRP A 373 -1.51 19.05 15.78
C TRP A 373 -1.95 18.35 17.07
N PRO A 374 -3.22 18.50 17.55
CA PRO A 374 -3.66 17.80 18.76
C PRO A 374 -3.60 16.27 18.59
N GLN A 375 -4.06 15.73 17.47
CA GLN A 375 -4.05 14.29 17.19
C GLN A 375 -2.62 13.77 16.97
N ILE A 376 -1.76 14.56 16.32
CA ILE A 376 -0.33 14.25 16.16
C ILE A 376 0.35 14.18 17.53
N ALA A 377 0.07 15.09 18.43
CA ALA A 377 0.61 15.06 19.80
C ALA A 377 0.12 13.81 20.57
N ILE A 378 -1.16 13.46 20.48
CA ILE A 378 -1.70 12.23 21.08
C ILE A 378 -1.01 10.99 20.49
N ALA A 379 -0.84 10.94 19.18
CA ALA A 379 -0.13 9.85 18.50
C ALA A 379 1.33 9.74 18.96
N ALA A 380 2.03 10.86 19.10
CA ALA A 380 3.41 10.88 19.59
C ALA A 380 3.51 10.39 21.05
N VAL A 381 2.64 10.85 21.93
CA VAL A 381 2.61 10.44 23.35
C VAL A 381 2.25 8.96 23.48
N SER A 382 1.20 8.50 22.78
CA SER A 382 0.78 7.08 22.82
C SER A 382 1.90 6.18 22.31
N SER A 383 2.54 6.53 21.20
CA SER A 383 3.68 5.80 20.64
C SER A 383 4.86 5.76 21.61
N ALA A 384 5.22 6.90 22.21
CA ALA A 384 6.30 6.97 23.20
C ALA A 384 6.05 6.10 24.43
N LEU A 385 4.83 6.06 24.93
CA LEU A 385 4.42 5.19 26.05
C LEU A 385 4.55 3.72 25.69
N VAL A 386 4.08 3.32 24.51
CA VAL A 386 4.17 1.93 24.05
C VAL A 386 5.61 1.52 23.79
N ILE A 387 6.43 2.41 23.18
CA ILE A 387 7.87 2.17 22.97
C ILE A 387 8.58 1.97 24.32
N ALA A 388 8.34 2.86 25.28
CA ALA A 388 8.94 2.77 26.61
C ALA A 388 8.51 1.50 27.35
N GLY A 389 7.24 1.11 27.26
CA GLY A 389 6.71 -0.13 27.81
C GLY A 389 7.34 -1.37 27.18
N SER A 390 7.38 -1.41 25.85
CA SER A 390 7.99 -2.52 25.09
C SER A 390 9.49 -2.64 25.39
N LEU A 391 10.23 -1.53 25.43
CA LEU A 391 11.66 -1.53 25.71
C LEU A 391 11.96 -2.02 27.14
N ARG A 392 11.17 -1.55 28.12
CA ARG A 392 11.31 -2.06 29.51
C ARG A 392 11.04 -3.56 29.58
N LEU A 393 10.08 -4.05 28.80
CA LEU A 393 9.77 -5.47 28.77
C LEU A 393 10.89 -6.26 28.08
N VAL A 394 11.45 -5.79 26.97
CA VAL A 394 12.60 -6.38 26.28
C VAL A 394 13.80 -6.48 27.24
N VAL A 395 14.13 -5.41 27.96
CA VAL A 395 15.23 -5.40 28.94
C VAL A 395 14.99 -6.45 30.04
N ARG A 396 13.76 -6.55 30.57
CA ARG A 396 13.41 -7.55 31.59
C ARG A 396 13.53 -8.98 31.06
N VAL A 397 13.01 -9.24 29.86
CA VAL A 397 13.05 -10.57 29.23
C VAL A 397 14.49 -11.00 28.98
N LEU A 398 15.30 -10.13 28.36
CA LEU A 398 16.71 -10.43 28.07
C LEU A 398 17.61 -10.46 29.31
N SER A 399 17.17 -9.90 30.45
CA SER A 399 17.89 -10.01 31.74
C SER A 399 17.52 -11.27 32.53
N ALA A 400 16.44 -11.97 32.16
CA ALA A 400 15.99 -13.18 32.83
C ALA A 400 16.93 -14.37 32.49
N GLU A 401 17.52 -14.99 33.50
CA GLU A 401 18.47 -16.11 33.33
C GLU A 401 17.91 -17.28 32.53
N GLU A 402 16.65 -17.61 32.77
CA GLU A 402 15.98 -18.73 32.09
C GLU A 402 15.82 -18.51 30.58
N VAL A 403 15.68 -17.25 30.15
CA VAL A 403 15.62 -16.89 28.74
C VAL A 403 17.02 -16.86 28.13
N VAL A 404 18.01 -16.39 28.90
CA VAL A 404 19.42 -16.33 28.48
C VAL A 404 20.00 -17.73 28.28
N THR A 405 19.70 -18.66 29.18
CA THR A 405 20.22 -20.05 29.12
C THR A 405 19.42 -20.95 28.16
N GLY A 406 18.36 -20.44 27.52
CA GLY A 406 17.49 -21.25 26.64
C GLY A 406 16.65 -22.30 27.41
N ALA A 407 16.67 -22.28 28.73
CA ALA A 407 15.91 -23.22 29.58
C ALA A 407 14.40 -22.95 29.58
N PHE A 408 13.97 -21.74 29.12
CA PHE A 408 12.56 -21.38 29.04
C PHE A 408 11.95 -21.92 27.74
N ALA A 409 11.17 -23.00 27.86
CA ALA A 409 10.48 -23.63 26.73
C ALA A 409 9.13 -22.95 26.37
N GLY A 410 8.73 -21.87 27.06
CA GLY A 410 7.47 -21.17 26.86
C GLY A 410 7.66 -19.92 25.98
N GLY A 411 6.65 -19.60 25.13
CA GLY A 411 6.62 -18.36 24.37
C GLY A 411 6.30 -17.12 25.23
N LEU A 412 6.25 -15.93 24.60
CA LEU A 412 5.98 -14.64 25.24
C LEU A 412 4.77 -14.66 26.21
N VAL A 413 3.68 -15.30 25.81
CA VAL A 413 2.45 -15.38 26.64
C VAL A 413 2.69 -16.14 27.93
N ALA A 414 3.42 -17.25 27.87
CA ALA A 414 3.78 -18.04 29.05
C ALA A 414 4.72 -17.26 29.99
N PHE A 415 5.66 -16.49 29.43
CA PHE A 415 6.56 -15.62 30.18
C PHE A 415 5.80 -14.48 30.88
N LEU A 416 4.89 -13.80 30.16
CA LEU A 416 4.05 -12.75 30.74
C LEU A 416 3.15 -13.30 31.86
N ARG A 417 2.55 -14.48 31.67
CA ARG A 417 1.76 -15.14 32.71
C ARG A 417 2.61 -15.48 33.94
N LYS A 418 3.86 -15.90 33.75
CA LYS A 418 4.82 -16.14 34.84
C LYS A 418 5.18 -14.85 35.57
N LEU A 419 5.45 -13.74 34.85
CA LEU A 419 5.71 -12.43 35.43
C LEU A 419 4.53 -11.89 36.25
N LEU A 420 3.31 -12.11 35.79
CA LEU A 420 2.08 -11.69 36.50
C LEU A 420 1.83 -12.59 37.74
N ARG A 421 2.16 -13.88 37.66
CA ARG A 421 2.02 -14.83 38.78
C ARG A 421 3.21 -14.80 39.76
N GLY A 422 4.37 -14.32 39.35
CA GLY A 422 5.64 -14.43 40.05
C GLY A 422 5.89 -13.41 41.17
N ARG A 423 4.85 -12.86 41.79
CA ARG A 423 4.96 -12.12 43.05
C ARG A 423 4.73 -13.00 44.29
N SER A 424 4.81 -14.32 44.18
CA SER A 424 4.60 -15.20 45.35
C SER A 424 5.61 -16.37 45.39
N ARG A 425 6.44 -16.27 46.41
CA ARG A 425 7.27 -17.25 47.16
C ARG A 425 8.73 -17.38 46.79
N PRO A 426 9.60 -17.01 47.74
CA PRO A 426 10.95 -17.60 47.80
C PRO A 426 10.81 -19.09 48.08
N VAL A 427 11.53 -19.91 47.32
CA VAL A 427 11.64 -21.34 47.63
C VAL A 427 12.37 -21.45 48.97
N SER A 428 11.60 -21.79 49.99
CA SER A 428 12.09 -22.21 51.31
C SER A 428 12.92 -23.47 51.09
N GLY A 429 14.23 -23.37 51.33
CA GLY A 429 15.12 -24.51 51.34
C GLY A 429 14.71 -25.50 52.41
N LYS A 430 14.18 -26.64 52.00
CA LYS A 430 14.20 -27.84 52.86
C LYS A 430 15.63 -28.30 52.97
N ARG A 431 16.27 -27.98 54.09
CA ARG A 431 17.41 -28.76 54.62
C ARG A 431 16.89 -30.15 54.94
N ALA A 432 17.37 -31.15 54.23
CA ALA A 432 17.25 -32.52 54.66
C ALA A 432 18.33 -32.75 55.74
N SER A 433 17.90 -33.09 56.90
CA SER A 433 18.67 -33.69 57.99
C SER A 433 18.95 -35.16 57.70
#